data_e1fd9ab7143daf3f1bf61c99432af92b
#
_entry.id   e1fd9ab7143daf3f1bf61c99432af92b
#
_cell.length_a   1.000
_cell.length_b   1.000
_cell.length_c   1.000
_cell.angle_alpha   90.00
_cell.angle_beta   90.00
_cell.angle_gamma   90.00
#
_symmetry.space_group_name_H-M   'P 1'
#
loop_
_entity.id
_entity.type
_entity.pdbx_description
1 polymer ?
#
loop_
_entity_poly.entity_id
_entity_poly.type
_entity_poly.pdbx_seq_one_letter_code
_entity_poly.pdbx_strand_id
1 'polypeptide(L)'
;MRIFTKSDILSSKGRMVLLYSKTGVGKTCSSLLTSPEPIFYLKCENRNIEPTLDIIKEYKPDLDFDMGEYEGFADTMEILNRHEKTFDRYRTIVVDSLTDLMAVKLNHEIQNEAFESLSEDKKKKMLIAQSKLSLEGYGGLSAQTLRFTDTIARYAVKGKYVILLARLDQNPSWARHYEFAPLLKGKEYGKDFEGMFDLIGFVRPREEVKDGKRVLLMPPGVSFESEDGSFMAKWTGVGEKRHFQLNMSKILKVNE
;
A
#
# COMPACT_ATOMS: atom_id res chain seq x y z
N MET A 1 -5.79 28.47 -6.78
CA MET A 1 -4.42 28.19 -6.27
C MET A 1 -4.46 28.32 -4.75
N ARG A 2 -3.97 27.33 -4.00
CA ARG A 2 -3.87 27.38 -2.53
C ARG A 2 -2.42 27.72 -2.17
N ILE A 3 -2.23 28.72 -1.33
CA ILE A 3 -0.90 29.17 -0.89
C ILE A 3 -0.72 28.69 0.55
N PHE A 4 0.39 28.04 0.85
CA PHE A 4 0.77 27.57 2.18
C PHE A 4 1.89 28.45 2.72
N THR A 5 1.83 28.81 3.99
CA THR A 5 2.92 29.47 4.68
C THR A 5 4.00 28.44 5.08
N LYS A 6 5.22 28.91 5.40
CA LYS A 6 6.28 28.06 5.92
C LYS A 6 5.84 27.29 7.17
N SER A 7 5.06 27.91 8.06
CA SER A 7 4.52 27.27 9.26
C SER A 7 3.54 26.15 8.92
N ASP A 8 2.67 26.35 7.91
CA ASP A 8 1.73 25.29 7.46
C ASP A 8 2.49 24.06 6.95
N ILE A 9 3.57 24.29 6.18
CA ILE A 9 4.42 23.23 5.63
C ILE A 9 5.16 22.48 6.75
N LEU A 10 5.73 23.22 7.71
CA LEU A 10 6.48 22.62 8.82
C LEU A 10 5.58 21.91 9.84
N SER A 11 4.32 22.31 9.95
CA SER A 11 3.34 21.65 10.82
C SER A 11 2.78 20.36 10.23
N SER A 12 2.84 20.20 8.91
CA SER A 12 2.40 18.98 8.22
C SER A 12 3.39 17.84 8.47
N LYS A 13 3.08 16.96 9.42
CA LYS A 13 3.88 15.77 9.75
C LYS A 13 3.49 14.52 8.96
N GLY A 14 2.54 14.64 8.03
CA GLY A 14 2.08 13.51 7.21
C GLY A 14 3.18 12.93 6.34
N ARG A 15 3.09 11.64 6.06
CA ARG A 15 4.02 10.90 5.18
C ARG A 15 3.27 9.88 4.37
N MET A 16 3.70 9.69 3.13
CA MET A 16 3.25 8.61 2.28
C MET A 16 4.30 7.52 2.22
N VAL A 17 3.94 6.33 2.69
CA VAL A 17 4.84 5.19 2.88
C VAL A 17 4.38 4.00 2.07
N LEU A 18 5.28 3.37 1.33
CA LEU A 18 5.07 2.08 0.70
C LEU A 18 5.92 1.03 1.41
N LEU A 19 5.29 -0.06 1.85
CA LEU A 19 5.97 -1.22 2.42
C LEU A 19 5.68 -2.45 1.57
N TYR A 20 6.71 -3.15 1.12
CA TYR A 20 6.53 -4.35 0.32
C TYR A 20 7.40 -5.52 0.78
N SER A 21 6.91 -6.74 0.62
CA SER A 21 7.62 -7.98 0.94
C SER A 21 6.91 -9.21 0.38
N LYS A 22 7.50 -10.37 0.58
CA LYS A 22 6.80 -11.67 0.45
C LYS A 22 5.60 -11.72 1.39
N THR A 23 4.62 -12.55 1.04
CA THR A 23 3.45 -12.82 1.90
C THR A 23 3.91 -13.51 3.21
N GLY A 24 3.21 -13.27 4.30
CA GLY A 24 3.47 -13.92 5.59
C GLY A 24 4.61 -13.34 6.44
N VAL A 25 5.25 -12.26 5.99
CA VAL A 25 6.35 -11.61 6.74
C VAL A 25 5.85 -10.74 7.92
N GLY A 26 4.53 -10.50 8.02
CA GLY A 26 3.95 -9.72 9.13
C GLY A 26 3.78 -8.22 8.85
N LYS A 27 3.77 -7.78 7.57
CA LYS A 27 3.55 -6.36 7.20
C LYS A 27 2.27 -5.79 7.80
N THR A 28 1.13 -6.42 7.53
CA THR A 28 -0.19 -5.97 7.98
C THR A 28 -0.24 -5.85 9.50
N CYS A 29 0.10 -6.93 10.20
CA CYS A 29 0.09 -6.99 11.65
C CYS A 29 1.00 -5.91 12.26
N SER A 30 2.26 -5.82 11.82
CA SER A 30 3.20 -4.83 12.35
C SER A 30 2.80 -3.39 12.00
N SER A 31 2.23 -3.15 10.83
CA SER A 31 1.74 -1.81 10.45
C SER A 31 0.58 -1.39 11.33
N LEU A 32 -0.39 -2.26 11.59
CA LEU A 32 -1.53 -1.95 12.47
C LEU A 32 -1.09 -1.76 13.92
N LEU A 33 -0.31 -2.71 14.49
CA LEU A 33 0.10 -2.66 15.88
C LEU A 33 0.99 -1.46 16.24
N THR A 34 1.72 -0.92 15.27
CA THR A 34 2.76 0.09 15.56
C THR A 34 2.51 1.45 14.92
N SER A 35 1.45 1.62 14.16
CA SER A 35 1.09 2.92 13.57
C SER A 35 0.46 3.84 14.60
N PRO A 36 0.60 5.17 14.41
CA PRO A 36 -0.12 6.15 15.21
C PRO A 36 -1.64 6.02 15.06
N GLU A 37 -2.34 5.97 16.18
CA GLU A 37 -3.80 5.84 16.25
C GLU A 37 -4.51 7.21 16.28
N PRO A 38 -5.81 7.27 15.93
CA PRO A 38 -6.67 6.21 15.37
C PRO A 38 -6.29 5.80 13.95
N ILE A 39 -6.57 4.54 13.57
CA ILE A 39 -6.22 3.97 12.25
C ILE A 39 -7.48 3.69 11.43
N PHE A 40 -7.47 4.07 10.15
CA PHE A 40 -8.40 3.54 9.15
C PHE A 40 -7.67 2.49 8.30
N TYR A 41 -8.21 1.26 8.26
CA TYR A 41 -7.66 0.17 7.48
C TYR A 41 -8.58 -0.13 6.30
N LEU A 42 -8.10 0.14 5.07
CA LEU A 42 -8.78 -0.21 3.83
C LEU A 42 -8.31 -1.58 3.34
N LYS A 43 -9.20 -2.56 3.45
CA LYS A 43 -8.96 -3.94 2.99
C LYS A 43 -9.28 -4.05 1.50
N CYS A 44 -8.27 -4.32 0.68
CA CYS A 44 -8.40 -4.60 -0.75
C CYS A 44 -8.19 -6.09 -1.09
N GLU A 45 -7.67 -6.88 -0.17
CA GLU A 45 -7.47 -8.32 -0.34
C GLU A 45 -8.77 -9.10 -0.06
N ASN A 46 -8.97 -10.21 -0.80
CA ASN A 46 -10.13 -11.11 -0.56
C ASN A 46 -9.89 -12.13 0.56
N ARG A 47 -8.71 -12.11 1.20
CA ARG A 47 -8.41 -13.07 2.28
C ARG A 47 -9.09 -12.70 3.58
N ASN A 48 -9.27 -13.73 4.43
CA ASN A 48 -9.72 -13.54 5.80
C ASN A 48 -8.65 -12.80 6.64
N ILE A 49 -9.05 -11.76 7.35
CA ILE A 49 -8.19 -10.97 8.24
C ILE A 49 -8.21 -11.49 9.70
N GLU A 50 -9.14 -12.39 10.05
CA GLU A 50 -9.30 -12.88 11.43
C GLU A 50 -7.98 -13.30 12.10
N PRO A 51 -7.07 -14.06 11.43
CA PRO A 51 -5.81 -14.43 12.07
C PRO A 51 -4.94 -13.22 12.46
N THR A 52 -5.05 -12.12 11.70
CA THR A 52 -4.35 -10.87 12.04
C THR A 52 -5.04 -10.16 13.20
N LEU A 53 -6.38 -10.18 13.24
CA LEU A 53 -7.17 -9.60 14.34
C LEU A 53 -6.93 -10.34 15.66
N ASP A 54 -6.76 -11.65 15.63
CA ASP A 54 -6.46 -12.45 16.82
C ASP A 54 -5.09 -12.06 17.42
N ILE A 55 -4.08 -11.86 16.56
CA ILE A 55 -2.78 -11.36 17.01
C ILE A 55 -2.92 -9.94 17.58
N ILE A 56 -3.70 -9.07 16.94
CA ILE A 56 -3.93 -7.71 17.43
C ILE A 56 -4.60 -7.72 18.80
N LYS A 57 -5.63 -8.55 19.00
CA LYS A 57 -6.31 -8.70 20.29
C LYS A 57 -5.38 -9.19 21.39
N GLU A 58 -4.44 -10.07 21.07
CA GLU A 58 -3.47 -10.57 22.03
C GLU A 58 -2.46 -9.50 22.45
N TYR A 59 -1.91 -8.74 21.48
CA TYR A 59 -0.79 -7.83 21.74
C TYR A 59 -1.23 -6.38 22.03
N LYS A 60 -2.39 -5.96 21.55
CA LYS A 60 -2.94 -4.61 21.71
C LYS A 60 -4.47 -4.62 21.63
N PRO A 61 -5.15 -5.13 22.67
CA PRO A 61 -6.61 -5.31 22.67
C PRO A 61 -7.39 -3.99 22.55
N ASP A 62 -6.80 -2.87 22.92
CA ASP A 62 -7.33 -1.52 22.91
C ASP A 62 -6.95 -0.70 21.64
N LEU A 63 -6.43 -1.37 20.60
CA LEU A 63 -6.07 -0.70 19.34
C LEU A 63 -7.29 0.01 18.73
N ASP A 64 -7.21 1.34 18.60
CA ASP A 64 -8.25 2.15 17.98
C ASP A 64 -8.11 2.14 16.45
N PHE A 65 -8.87 1.24 15.81
CA PHE A 65 -8.95 1.19 14.36
C PHE A 65 -10.34 0.83 13.84
N ASP A 66 -10.67 1.39 12.68
CA ASP A 66 -11.84 0.99 11.89
C ASP A 66 -11.39 0.36 10.57
N MET A 67 -12.21 -0.56 10.04
CA MET A 67 -11.95 -1.25 8.80
C MET A 67 -13.03 -0.94 7.78
N GLY A 68 -12.62 -0.58 6.55
CA GLY A 68 -13.46 -0.55 5.36
C GLY A 68 -13.00 -1.60 4.35
N GLU A 69 -13.92 -2.19 3.61
CA GLU A 69 -13.60 -3.05 2.47
C GLU A 69 -13.73 -2.27 1.17
N TYR A 70 -12.86 -2.58 0.23
CA TYR A 70 -12.96 -2.04 -1.13
C TYR A 70 -14.11 -2.73 -1.87
N GLU A 71 -15.15 -1.99 -2.22
CA GLU A 71 -16.34 -2.49 -2.92
C GLU A 71 -16.37 -2.12 -4.40
N GLY A 72 -15.68 -1.04 -4.80
CA GLY A 72 -15.55 -0.58 -6.19
C GLY A 72 -14.78 0.73 -6.27
N PHE A 73 -14.25 1.03 -7.48
CA PHE A 73 -13.44 2.23 -7.68
C PHE A 73 -14.25 3.51 -7.49
N ALA A 74 -15.44 3.56 -8.10
CA ALA A 74 -16.30 4.74 -8.03
C ALA A 74 -16.70 5.06 -6.59
N ASP A 75 -17.18 4.06 -5.84
CA ASP A 75 -17.64 4.21 -4.47
C ASP A 75 -16.48 4.57 -3.53
N THR A 76 -15.34 3.89 -3.68
CA THR A 76 -14.13 4.20 -2.90
C THR A 76 -13.66 5.63 -3.16
N MET A 77 -13.64 6.06 -4.42
CA MET A 77 -13.24 7.42 -4.78
C MET A 77 -14.25 8.47 -4.32
N GLU A 78 -15.54 8.15 -4.30
CA GLU A 78 -16.57 9.02 -3.74
C GLU A 78 -16.35 9.23 -2.23
N ILE A 79 -16.17 8.14 -1.49
CA ILE A 79 -15.90 8.20 -0.04
C ILE A 79 -14.63 9.02 0.23
N LEU A 80 -13.53 8.74 -0.48
CA LEU A 80 -12.27 9.47 -0.29
C LEU A 80 -12.35 10.95 -0.66
N ASN A 81 -13.18 11.36 -1.62
CA ASN A 81 -13.26 12.76 -2.06
C ASN A 81 -14.38 13.55 -1.39
N ARG A 82 -15.57 12.96 -1.19
CA ARG A 82 -16.76 13.67 -0.70
C ARG A 82 -16.95 13.55 0.81
N HIS A 83 -16.51 12.45 1.39
CA HIS A 83 -16.64 12.18 2.82
C HIS A 83 -15.34 12.42 3.59
N GLU A 84 -14.57 13.40 3.13
CA GLU A 84 -13.27 13.73 3.71
C GLU A 84 -13.31 13.92 5.24
N LYS A 85 -14.37 14.54 5.75
CA LYS A 85 -14.57 14.71 7.19
C LYS A 85 -14.67 13.41 7.97
N THR A 86 -15.10 12.32 7.33
CA THR A 86 -15.13 10.99 7.94
C THR A 86 -13.72 10.54 8.32
N PHE A 87 -12.72 10.98 7.56
CA PHE A 87 -11.32 10.63 7.82
C PHE A 87 -10.61 11.57 8.79
N ASP A 88 -11.25 12.67 9.24
CA ASP A 88 -10.60 13.66 10.12
C ASP A 88 -10.15 13.04 11.44
N ARG A 89 -10.91 12.07 11.99
CA ARG A 89 -10.53 11.39 13.23
C ARG A 89 -9.27 10.54 13.11
N TYR A 90 -8.99 9.97 11.93
CA TYR A 90 -7.88 9.03 11.77
C TYR A 90 -6.55 9.75 11.61
N ARG A 91 -5.55 9.25 12.30
CA ARG A 91 -4.16 9.71 12.19
C ARG A 91 -3.41 8.95 11.11
N THR A 92 -3.75 7.67 10.96
CA THR A 92 -3.13 6.78 9.96
C THR A 92 -4.20 6.16 9.06
N ILE A 93 -3.88 6.04 7.77
CA ILE A 93 -4.65 5.29 6.78
C ILE A 93 -3.75 4.17 6.26
N VAL A 94 -4.19 2.92 6.38
CA VAL A 94 -3.47 1.74 5.87
C VAL A 94 -4.26 1.14 4.73
N VAL A 95 -3.63 0.90 3.57
CA VAL A 95 -4.23 0.22 2.40
C VAL A 95 -3.58 -1.15 2.23
N ASP A 96 -4.34 -2.21 2.37
CA ASP A 96 -3.85 -3.58 2.26
C ASP A 96 -4.67 -4.40 1.25
N SER A 97 -4.17 -4.60 0.07
CA SER A 97 -2.89 -4.19 -0.47
C SER A 97 -3.05 -3.44 -1.80
N LEU A 98 -2.13 -2.56 -2.10
CA LEU A 98 -2.07 -1.90 -3.40
C LEU A 98 -1.93 -2.91 -4.55
N THR A 99 -1.20 -4.02 -4.32
CA THR A 99 -1.08 -5.10 -5.30
C THR A 99 -2.44 -5.72 -5.63
N ASP A 100 -3.26 -6.02 -4.62
CA ASP A 100 -4.57 -6.63 -4.84
C ASP A 100 -5.58 -5.62 -5.37
N LEU A 101 -5.53 -4.38 -4.93
CA LEU A 101 -6.30 -3.30 -5.53
C LEU A 101 -6.06 -3.24 -7.05
N MET A 102 -4.80 -3.16 -7.46
CA MET A 102 -4.44 -3.02 -8.86
C MET A 102 -4.63 -4.32 -9.66
N ALA A 103 -4.06 -5.43 -9.17
CA ALA A 103 -3.97 -6.67 -9.94
C ALA A 103 -5.25 -7.50 -9.96
N VAL A 104 -6.11 -7.32 -8.96
CA VAL A 104 -7.36 -8.09 -8.81
C VAL A 104 -8.57 -7.18 -8.97
N LYS A 105 -8.75 -6.19 -8.10
CA LYS A 105 -9.98 -5.38 -8.03
C LYS A 105 -10.17 -4.53 -9.30
N LEU A 106 -9.29 -3.56 -9.53
CA LEU A 106 -9.37 -2.67 -10.70
C LEU A 106 -9.27 -3.43 -12.02
N ASN A 107 -8.39 -4.43 -12.08
CA ASN A 107 -8.27 -5.26 -13.27
C ASN A 107 -9.58 -5.99 -13.62
N HIS A 108 -10.28 -6.50 -12.62
CA HIS A 108 -11.56 -7.18 -12.80
C HIS A 108 -12.68 -6.20 -13.21
N GLU A 109 -12.74 -5.02 -12.59
CA GLU A 109 -13.70 -3.98 -12.95
C GLU A 109 -13.55 -3.56 -14.41
N ILE A 110 -12.33 -3.23 -14.84
CA ILE A 110 -12.05 -2.83 -16.22
C ILE A 110 -12.38 -3.96 -17.21
N GLN A 111 -12.11 -5.21 -16.86
CA GLN A 111 -12.47 -6.36 -17.70
C GLN A 111 -13.98 -6.53 -17.81
N ASN A 112 -14.72 -6.34 -16.72
CA ASN A 112 -16.18 -6.42 -16.72
C ASN A 112 -16.79 -5.29 -17.55
N GLU A 113 -16.33 -4.05 -17.39
CA GLU A 113 -16.80 -2.92 -18.20
C GLU A 113 -16.56 -3.16 -19.70
N ALA A 114 -15.35 -3.64 -20.05
CA ALA A 114 -15.03 -3.99 -21.42
C ALA A 114 -15.91 -5.12 -21.96
N PHE A 115 -16.22 -6.14 -21.15
CA PHE A 115 -17.10 -7.23 -21.52
C PHE A 115 -18.54 -6.76 -21.71
N GLU A 116 -19.08 -5.95 -20.78
CA GLU A 116 -20.44 -5.40 -20.87
C GLU A 116 -20.66 -4.49 -22.08
N SER A 117 -19.62 -3.82 -22.53
CA SER A 117 -19.66 -2.98 -23.74
C SER A 117 -19.74 -3.77 -25.06
N LEU A 118 -19.57 -5.11 -25.03
CA LEU A 118 -19.63 -5.94 -26.23
C LEU A 118 -21.06 -6.21 -26.67
N SER A 119 -21.27 -6.37 -27.99
CA SER A 119 -22.55 -6.86 -28.53
C SER A 119 -22.82 -8.31 -28.06
N GLU A 120 -24.10 -8.68 -27.96
CA GLU A 120 -24.53 -10.00 -27.49
C GLU A 120 -23.90 -11.17 -28.27
N ASP A 121 -23.70 -11.01 -29.58
CA ASP A 121 -23.04 -12.03 -30.41
C ASP A 121 -21.55 -12.19 -30.07
N LYS A 122 -20.87 -11.12 -29.66
CA LYS A 122 -19.48 -11.15 -29.20
C LYS A 122 -19.38 -11.70 -27.78
N LYS A 123 -20.29 -11.35 -26.88
CA LYS A 123 -20.36 -11.90 -25.52
C LYS A 123 -20.48 -13.42 -25.53
N LYS A 124 -21.33 -13.99 -26.41
CA LYS A 124 -21.49 -15.44 -26.58
C LYS A 124 -20.21 -16.15 -27.03
N LYS A 125 -19.34 -15.46 -27.76
CA LYS A 125 -18.08 -16.01 -28.30
C LYS A 125 -16.89 -15.82 -27.36
N MET A 126 -17.02 -14.95 -26.38
CA MET A 126 -15.93 -14.56 -25.49
C MET A 126 -16.23 -15.04 -24.07
N LEU A 127 -15.48 -16.03 -23.60
CA LEU A 127 -15.50 -16.39 -22.19
C LEU A 127 -14.77 -15.29 -21.41
N ILE A 128 -15.35 -14.82 -20.30
CA ILE A 128 -14.78 -13.78 -19.42
C ILE A 128 -13.33 -14.09 -19.05
N ALA A 129 -13.02 -15.37 -18.80
CA ALA A 129 -11.65 -15.84 -18.52
C ALA A 129 -10.66 -15.64 -19.68
N GLN A 130 -11.15 -15.38 -20.90
CA GLN A 130 -10.31 -15.13 -22.07
C GLN A 130 -10.15 -13.64 -22.39
N SER A 131 -10.88 -12.76 -21.70
CA SER A 131 -10.74 -11.31 -21.85
C SER A 131 -9.38 -10.88 -21.30
N LYS A 132 -8.36 -10.85 -22.16
CA LYS A 132 -7.10 -10.19 -21.83
C LYS A 132 -7.35 -8.69 -21.86
N LEU A 133 -6.73 -7.96 -20.91
CA LEU A 133 -6.71 -6.51 -21.01
C LEU A 133 -6.11 -6.10 -22.37
N SER A 134 -6.84 -5.27 -23.09
CA SER A 134 -6.31 -4.54 -24.25
C SER A 134 -5.24 -3.54 -23.80
N LEU A 135 -4.52 -2.93 -24.72
CA LEU A 135 -3.62 -1.80 -24.42
C LEU A 135 -4.37 -0.66 -23.75
N GLU A 136 -5.59 -0.38 -24.16
CA GLU A 136 -6.47 0.62 -23.53
C GLU A 136 -6.85 0.22 -22.11
N GLY A 137 -7.17 -1.05 -21.87
CA GLY A 137 -7.45 -1.59 -20.54
C GLY A 137 -6.24 -1.47 -19.60
N TYR A 138 -5.02 -1.70 -20.07
CA TYR A 138 -3.81 -1.44 -19.28
C TYR A 138 -3.60 0.04 -19.00
N GLY A 139 -3.92 0.93 -19.96
CA GLY A 139 -3.93 2.36 -19.77
C GLY A 139 -4.94 2.79 -18.69
N GLY A 140 -6.15 2.26 -18.76
CA GLY A 140 -7.20 2.46 -17.77
C GLY A 140 -6.78 2.01 -16.37
N LEU A 141 -6.20 0.82 -16.26
CA LEU A 141 -5.69 0.27 -14.99
C LEU A 141 -4.63 1.19 -14.37
N SER A 142 -3.66 1.63 -15.15
CA SER A 142 -2.63 2.57 -14.69
C SER A 142 -3.23 3.90 -14.26
N ALA A 143 -4.13 4.47 -15.06
CA ALA A 143 -4.78 5.74 -14.76
C ALA A 143 -5.63 5.69 -13.47
N GLN A 144 -6.41 4.63 -13.27
CA GLN A 144 -7.22 4.45 -12.06
C GLN A 144 -6.33 4.26 -10.83
N THR A 145 -5.25 3.48 -10.95
CA THR A 145 -4.32 3.27 -9.83
C THR A 145 -3.59 4.56 -9.46
N LEU A 146 -3.13 5.35 -10.45
CA LEU A 146 -2.53 6.65 -10.20
C LEU A 146 -3.52 7.61 -9.55
N ARG A 147 -4.76 7.66 -10.04
CA ARG A 147 -5.82 8.52 -9.46
C ARG A 147 -6.13 8.15 -8.01
N PHE A 148 -6.21 6.85 -7.70
CA PHE A 148 -6.38 6.38 -6.32
C PHE A 148 -5.21 6.83 -5.45
N THR A 149 -3.97 6.58 -5.91
CA THR A 149 -2.75 6.90 -5.18
C THR A 149 -2.62 8.41 -4.95
N ASP A 150 -2.91 9.26 -5.96
CA ASP A 150 -2.93 10.72 -5.82
C ASP A 150 -4.01 11.19 -4.83
N THR A 151 -5.20 10.60 -4.91
CA THR A 151 -6.30 10.96 -4.00
C THR A 151 -5.94 10.67 -2.56
N ILE A 152 -5.38 9.49 -2.28
CA ILE A 152 -5.01 9.12 -0.91
C ILE A 152 -3.77 9.89 -0.42
N ALA A 153 -2.86 10.29 -1.32
CA ALA A 153 -1.71 11.14 -1.00
C ALA A 153 -2.10 12.51 -0.44
N ARG A 154 -3.29 13.02 -0.80
CA ARG A 154 -3.81 14.29 -0.26
C ARG A 154 -3.99 14.25 1.25
N TYR A 155 -4.26 13.09 1.82
CA TYR A 155 -4.34 12.91 3.26
C TYR A 155 -2.96 13.04 3.93
N ALA A 156 -1.89 12.59 3.25
CA ALA A 156 -0.53 12.83 3.73
C ALA A 156 -0.18 14.33 3.74
N VAL A 157 -0.57 15.07 2.69
CA VAL A 157 -0.42 16.54 2.66
C VAL A 157 -1.18 17.22 3.80
N LYS A 158 -2.29 16.64 4.27
CA LYS A 158 -3.08 17.13 5.41
C LYS A 158 -2.55 16.68 6.77
N GLY A 159 -1.38 16.07 6.83
CA GLY A 159 -0.72 15.69 8.06
C GLY A 159 -1.02 14.27 8.55
N LYS A 160 -1.71 13.43 7.76
CA LYS A 160 -1.97 12.03 8.09
C LYS A 160 -0.82 11.13 7.61
N TYR A 161 -0.66 9.99 8.25
CA TYR A 161 0.23 8.94 7.76
C TYR A 161 -0.55 8.01 6.82
N VAL A 162 -0.07 7.86 5.61
CA VAL A 162 -0.67 6.98 4.60
C VAL A 162 0.30 5.85 4.30
N ILE A 163 -0.09 4.62 4.60
CA ILE A 163 0.75 3.43 4.48
C ILE A 163 0.10 2.49 3.47
N LEU A 164 0.75 2.29 2.33
CA LEU A 164 0.33 1.33 1.33
C LEU A 164 1.18 0.07 1.47
N LEU A 165 0.52 -1.08 1.56
CA LEU A 165 1.17 -2.37 1.59
C LEU A 165 1.15 -3.00 0.21
N ALA A 166 2.25 -3.62 -0.21
CA ALA A 166 2.35 -4.32 -1.48
C ALA A 166 3.04 -5.69 -1.33
N ARG A 167 2.78 -6.58 -2.29
CA ARG A 167 3.54 -7.82 -2.42
C ARG A 167 4.85 -7.58 -3.14
N LEU A 168 5.79 -8.49 -2.96
CA LEU A 168 7.08 -8.50 -3.63
C LEU A 168 6.94 -9.02 -5.05
N ASP A 169 7.55 -8.33 -6.00
CA ASP A 169 7.91 -8.83 -7.32
C ASP A 169 9.42 -9.13 -7.36
N GLN A 170 9.77 -10.31 -7.81
CA GLN A 170 11.15 -10.71 -8.04
C GLN A 170 11.43 -10.59 -9.54
N ASN A 171 12.51 -9.90 -9.90
CA ASN A 171 12.87 -9.54 -11.27
C ASN A 171 11.76 -8.79 -12.02
N PRO A 172 11.32 -7.63 -11.49
CA PRO A 172 10.19 -6.90 -12.05
C PRO A 172 10.46 -6.43 -13.48
N SER A 173 9.55 -6.73 -14.39
CA SER A 173 9.69 -6.36 -15.80
C SER A 173 9.66 -4.85 -16.04
N TRP A 174 9.06 -4.08 -15.15
CA TRP A 174 8.91 -2.62 -15.21
C TRP A 174 10.11 -1.87 -14.60
N ALA A 175 10.86 -2.53 -13.72
CA ALA A 175 12.00 -1.95 -12.99
C ALA A 175 13.22 -2.88 -13.04
N ARG A 176 13.72 -3.14 -14.27
CA ARG A 176 14.77 -4.14 -14.55
C ARG A 176 16.11 -3.90 -13.85
N HIS A 177 16.34 -2.73 -13.31
CA HIS A 177 17.53 -2.42 -12.53
C HIS A 177 17.44 -2.87 -11.06
N TYR A 178 16.25 -3.31 -10.62
CA TYR A 178 16.06 -3.92 -9.31
C TYR A 178 15.83 -5.42 -9.42
N GLU A 179 16.38 -6.19 -8.51
CA GLU A 179 16.03 -7.60 -8.32
C GLU A 179 14.68 -7.74 -7.59
N PHE A 180 14.41 -6.83 -6.65
CA PHE A 180 13.18 -6.81 -5.85
C PHE A 180 12.50 -5.45 -5.90
N ALA A 181 11.21 -5.46 -6.22
CA ALA A 181 10.36 -4.27 -6.20
C ALA A 181 8.92 -4.62 -5.77
N PRO A 182 8.05 -3.63 -5.54
CA PRO A 182 6.64 -3.88 -5.34
C PRO A 182 6.00 -4.56 -6.55
N LEU A 183 5.14 -5.55 -6.33
CA LEU A 183 4.39 -6.23 -7.38
C LEU A 183 3.30 -5.30 -7.92
N LEU A 184 3.57 -4.69 -9.07
CA LEU A 184 2.69 -3.78 -9.77
C LEU A 184 2.46 -4.27 -11.20
N LYS A 185 1.30 -4.01 -11.79
CA LYS A 185 1.00 -4.30 -13.19
C LYS A 185 1.24 -3.08 -14.07
N GLY A 186 1.74 -3.31 -15.29
CA GLY A 186 1.98 -2.27 -16.29
C GLY A 186 3.39 -1.65 -16.23
N LYS A 187 3.94 -1.34 -17.41
CA LYS A 187 5.32 -0.85 -17.54
C LYS A 187 5.45 0.65 -17.24
N GLU A 188 4.46 1.44 -17.59
CA GLU A 188 4.51 2.90 -17.46
C GLU A 188 4.24 3.37 -16.03
N TYR A 189 3.36 2.67 -15.32
CA TYR A 189 3.00 3.02 -13.95
C TYR A 189 4.21 3.06 -12.99
N GLY A 190 5.15 2.14 -13.17
CA GLY A 190 6.31 2.02 -12.29
C GLY A 190 7.26 3.22 -12.30
N LYS A 191 7.34 3.96 -13.42
CA LYS A 191 8.28 5.09 -13.54
C LYS A 191 7.87 6.30 -12.68
N ASP A 192 6.57 6.57 -12.63
CA ASP A 192 6.03 7.71 -11.87
C ASP A 192 5.74 7.34 -10.42
N PHE A 193 5.61 6.05 -10.15
CA PHE A 193 5.18 5.51 -8.88
C PHE A 193 6.14 5.84 -7.73
N GLU A 194 7.45 5.70 -7.94
CA GLU A 194 8.46 5.97 -6.92
C GLU A 194 8.40 7.42 -6.42
N GLY A 195 8.08 8.35 -7.32
CA GLY A 195 7.94 9.78 -7.01
C GLY A 195 6.82 10.10 -6.02
N MET A 196 5.80 9.25 -5.94
CA MET A 196 4.61 9.49 -5.12
C MET A 196 4.81 9.21 -3.62
N PHE A 197 5.88 8.52 -3.24
CA PHE A 197 6.14 8.13 -1.85
C PHE A 197 7.29 8.90 -1.23
N ASP A 198 7.13 9.26 0.04
CA ASP A 198 8.21 9.80 0.86
C ASP A 198 9.17 8.69 1.29
N LEU A 199 8.62 7.52 1.61
CA LEU A 199 9.36 6.35 2.09
C LEU A 199 8.94 5.11 1.31
N ILE A 200 9.93 4.34 0.82
CA ILE A 200 9.70 3.01 0.24
C ILE A 200 10.57 2.02 1.02
N GLY A 201 9.93 1.08 1.71
CA GLY A 201 10.58 0.13 2.59
C GLY A 201 10.44 -1.31 2.11
N PHE A 202 11.56 -1.99 1.96
CA PHE A 202 11.62 -3.43 1.76
C PHE A 202 11.58 -4.15 3.11
N VAL A 203 10.50 -4.89 3.36
CA VAL A 203 10.30 -5.62 4.62
C VAL A 203 10.82 -7.04 4.49
N ARG A 204 11.68 -7.45 5.41
CA ARG A 204 12.34 -8.76 5.44
C ARG A 204 12.05 -9.49 6.74
N PRO A 205 11.92 -10.83 6.72
CA PRO A 205 11.83 -11.59 7.94
C PRO A 205 13.10 -11.39 8.77
N ARG A 206 12.96 -11.34 10.08
CA ARG A 206 14.06 -11.50 11.02
C ARG A 206 13.99 -12.93 11.54
N GLU A 207 15.10 -13.62 11.50
CA GLU A 207 15.19 -15.01 11.91
C GLU A 207 16.25 -15.17 13.01
N GLU A 208 15.97 -16.06 13.94
CA GLU A 208 16.90 -16.52 14.95
C GLU A 208 16.93 -18.05 14.93
N VAL A 209 18.07 -18.63 15.22
CA VAL A 209 18.19 -20.09 15.38
C VAL A 209 18.13 -20.41 16.87
N LYS A 210 17.04 -21.07 17.30
CA LYS A 210 16.86 -21.61 18.65
C LYS A 210 16.74 -23.12 18.57
N ASP A 211 17.55 -23.82 19.31
CA ASP A 211 17.55 -25.29 19.38
C ASP A 211 17.62 -25.96 18.00
N GLY A 212 18.44 -25.40 17.10
CA GLY A 212 18.59 -25.88 15.72
C GLY A 212 17.40 -25.60 14.79
N LYS A 213 16.37 -24.89 15.25
CA LYS A 213 15.20 -24.48 14.46
C LYS A 213 15.24 -22.99 14.14
N ARG A 214 14.84 -22.63 12.92
CA ARG A 214 14.63 -21.22 12.56
C ARG A 214 13.33 -20.73 13.16
N VAL A 215 13.41 -19.65 13.91
CA VAL A 215 12.26 -18.96 14.53
C VAL A 215 12.16 -17.56 13.93
N LEU A 216 10.97 -17.21 13.44
CA LEU A 216 10.69 -15.86 12.96
C LEU A 216 10.53 -14.91 14.15
N LEU A 217 11.25 -13.80 14.10
CA LEU A 217 11.15 -12.75 15.11
C LEU A 217 10.19 -11.65 14.64
N MET A 218 9.27 -11.28 15.51
CA MET A 218 8.40 -10.13 15.30
C MET A 218 8.87 -8.94 16.15
N PRO A 219 8.75 -7.71 15.66
CA PRO A 219 8.40 -7.33 14.29
C PRO A 219 9.50 -7.65 13.27
N PRO A 220 9.15 -7.76 11.96
CA PRO A 220 10.14 -7.96 10.90
C PRO A 220 11.10 -6.77 10.78
N GLY A 221 12.17 -6.94 10.00
CA GLY A 221 13.06 -5.84 9.61
C GLY A 221 12.50 -5.07 8.42
N VAL A 222 12.82 -3.79 8.31
CA VAL A 222 12.54 -2.95 7.14
C VAL A 222 13.77 -2.14 6.77
N SER A 223 14.06 -2.07 5.47
CA SER A 223 15.16 -1.29 4.89
C SER A 223 14.62 -0.24 3.92
N PHE A 224 14.99 1.01 4.09
CA PHE A 224 14.65 2.15 3.24
C PHE A 224 15.82 2.60 2.36
N GLU A 225 16.89 1.85 2.31
CA GLU A 225 18.05 2.05 1.47
C GLU A 225 18.57 0.69 1.02
N SER A 226 18.97 0.60 -0.26
CA SER A 226 19.62 -0.55 -0.85
C SER A 226 21.06 -0.18 -1.17
N GLU A 227 22.02 -0.70 -0.41
CA GLU A 227 23.44 -0.39 -0.58
C GLU A 227 23.99 -0.87 -1.93
N ASP A 228 23.48 -1.99 -2.43
CA ASP A 228 23.86 -2.62 -3.69
C ASP A 228 22.88 -2.31 -4.84
N GLY A 229 21.83 -1.54 -4.58
CA GLY A 229 20.78 -1.25 -5.57
C GLY A 229 19.90 -2.45 -5.94
N SER A 230 20.00 -3.59 -5.24
CA SER A 230 19.26 -4.80 -5.58
C SER A 230 17.76 -4.68 -5.35
N PHE A 231 17.30 -3.81 -4.47
CA PHE A 231 15.89 -3.61 -4.19
C PHE A 231 15.47 -2.15 -4.20
N MET A 232 14.22 -1.89 -4.58
CA MET A 232 13.64 -0.56 -4.57
C MET A 232 13.50 -0.05 -3.13
N ALA A 233 14.13 1.08 -2.83
CA ALA A 233 14.05 1.71 -1.51
C ALA A 233 14.16 3.23 -1.64
N LYS A 234 13.51 3.97 -0.72
CA LYS A 234 13.55 5.43 -0.70
C LYS A 234 13.43 5.95 0.73
N TRP A 235 14.26 6.92 1.04
CA TRP A 235 14.23 7.63 2.32
C TRP A 235 14.33 9.13 2.10
N THR A 236 13.28 9.86 2.49
CA THR A 236 13.29 11.33 2.52
C THR A 236 13.28 11.88 3.96
N GLY A 237 13.47 11.01 4.95
CA GLY A 237 13.51 11.38 6.35
C GLY A 237 14.84 12.03 6.77
N VAL A 238 14.82 12.68 7.94
CA VAL A 238 16.01 13.21 8.59
C VAL A 238 16.73 12.12 9.38
N GLY A 239 18.06 12.08 9.37
CA GLY A 239 18.91 11.14 10.10
C GLY A 239 19.57 10.11 9.19
N GLU A 240 20.59 9.42 9.73
CA GLU A 240 21.43 8.48 8.97
C GLU A 240 20.89 7.05 8.94
N LYS A 241 20.08 6.67 9.93
CA LYS A 241 19.58 5.31 10.04
C LYS A 241 18.55 5.01 8.95
N ARG A 242 18.76 3.94 8.18
CA ARG A 242 17.91 3.48 7.07
C ARG A 242 17.30 2.10 7.31
N HIS A 243 17.79 1.37 8.32
CA HIS A 243 17.37 0.02 8.67
C HIS A 243 16.74 0.00 10.06
N PHE A 244 15.52 -0.56 10.15
CA PHE A 244 14.72 -0.55 11.36
C PHE A 244 14.10 -1.93 11.61
N GLN A 245 13.67 -2.18 12.84
CA GLN A 245 12.55 -3.07 13.07
C GLN A 245 11.29 -2.34 12.62
N LEU A 246 10.34 -3.05 11.98
CA LEU A 246 9.11 -2.45 11.48
C LEU A 246 8.24 -1.96 12.65
N ASN A 247 8.47 -0.74 13.05
CA ASN A 247 7.69 0.00 14.03
C ASN A 247 7.37 1.38 13.43
N MET A 248 6.15 1.56 12.98
CA MET A 248 5.76 2.75 12.24
C MET A 248 5.86 4.02 13.07
N SER A 249 5.48 4.01 14.34
CA SER A 249 5.62 5.19 15.21
C SER A 249 7.08 5.64 15.34
N LYS A 250 8.04 4.71 15.44
CA LYS A 250 9.46 5.04 15.48
C LYS A 250 9.99 5.52 14.13
N ILE A 251 9.57 4.88 13.03
CA ILE A 251 9.97 5.23 11.67
C ILE A 251 9.45 6.62 11.31
N LEU A 252 8.20 6.90 11.63
CA LEU A 252 7.54 8.18 11.35
C LEU A 252 7.94 9.29 12.33
N LYS A 253 8.75 8.98 13.36
CA LYS A 253 9.18 9.91 14.40
C LYS A 253 8.01 10.66 15.04
N VAL A 254 6.96 9.93 15.35
CA VAL A 254 5.87 10.46 16.14
C VAL A 254 6.39 10.60 17.57
N ASN A 255 6.61 11.82 18.00
CA ASN A 255 6.89 12.09 19.40
C ASN A 255 5.67 11.64 20.21
N GLU A 256 5.90 10.74 21.14
CA GLU A 256 4.97 10.43 22.21
C GLU A 256 4.72 11.65 23.07
#